data_896b2db6768acd95f2bdca8954195479
#
_entry.id   896b2db6768acd95f2bdca8954195479
#
_cell.length_a   1.000
_cell.length_b   1.000
_cell.length_c   1.000
_cell.angle_alpha   90.00
_cell.angle_beta   90.00
_cell.angle_gamma   90.00
#
_symmetry.space_group_name_H-M   'P 1'
#
loop_
_entity.id
_entity.type
_entity.pdbx_description
1 polymer ?
#
loop_
_entity_poly.entity_id
_entity_poly.type
_entity_poly.pdbx_seq_one_letter_code
_entity_poly.pdbx_strand_id
1 'polypeptide(L)'
;MLPALILALAALGIAAVRLWSYRAQMLEMARILEETPAESNLHLTVRMSGAAPRRLCQAVNRRLEEGWQLRLETQRRERELKYTMACISHDIRTPLSGAMGYLQLLEGEPDRQREYLDIVKKRLGELEALLEELFLYTRLQGGSLPLECGTMAALPPLWDALAEFYPQLEAAGVEPELRFDREDMTVWASPEALGRVYRNLIANALRHGGGGLTLSGRNGEICFSNELPPGPRPDPEHLFDRFYQSSPARAKGGAGLGLAIVRELMEQM
;
A
#
# COMPACT_ATOMS: atom_id res chain seq x y z
N MET A 1 -74.19 3.46 30.18
CA MET A 1 -73.05 4.29 30.63
C MET A 1 -71.90 3.48 31.30
N LEU A 2 -72.24 2.51 32.17
CA LEU A 2 -71.22 1.68 32.85
C LEU A 2 -70.25 0.91 31.89
N PRO A 3 -70.66 0.24 30.79
CA PRO A 3 -69.77 -0.48 29.94
C PRO A 3 -68.83 0.42 29.13
N ALA A 4 -69.28 1.62 28.76
CA ALA A 4 -68.41 2.60 28.10
C ALA A 4 -67.27 3.12 29.01
N LEU A 5 -67.60 3.30 30.31
CA LEU A 5 -66.58 3.72 31.33
C LEU A 5 -65.53 2.62 31.53
N ILE A 6 -65.97 1.36 31.61
CA ILE A 6 -65.06 0.19 31.75
C ILE A 6 -64.12 0.08 30.54
N LEU A 7 -64.65 0.23 29.32
CA LEU A 7 -63.85 0.24 28.11
C LEU A 7 -62.86 1.38 28.06
N ALA A 8 -63.25 2.58 28.47
CA ALA A 8 -62.34 3.73 28.54
C ALA A 8 -61.22 3.53 29.58
N LEU A 9 -61.52 3.00 30.77
CA LEU A 9 -60.51 2.66 31.77
C LEU A 9 -59.57 1.56 31.32
N ALA A 10 -60.08 0.53 30.64
CA ALA A 10 -59.22 -0.52 30.05
C ALA A 10 -58.28 0.03 28.96
N ALA A 11 -58.80 0.89 28.07
CA ALA A 11 -58.00 1.55 27.06
C ALA A 11 -56.91 2.44 27.65
N LEU A 12 -57.24 3.20 28.71
CA LEU A 12 -56.28 4.04 29.44
C LEU A 12 -55.20 3.18 30.12
N GLY A 13 -55.56 2.07 30.73
CA GLY A 13 -54.62 1.10 31.32
C GLY A 13 -53.67 0.53 30.29
N ILE A 14 -54.14 0.11 29.12
CA ILE A 14 -53.33 -0.38 28.03
C ILE A 14 -52.42 0.71 27.52
N ALA A 15 -52.88 1.94 27.35
CA ALA A 15 -52.05 3.07 26.93
C ALA A 15 -50.94 3.39 27.94
N ALA A 16 -51.27 3.36 29.24
CA ALA A 16 -50.29 3.59 30.31
C ALA A 16 -49.20 2.50 30.33
N VAL A 17 -49.55 1.24 30.21
CA VAL A 17 -48.60 0.11 30.15
C VAL A 17 -47.69 0.23 28.90
N ARG A 18 -48.26 0.58 27.74
CA ARG A 18 -47.48 0.82 26.53
C ARG A 18 -46.49 1.99 26.69
N LEU A 19 -46.93 3.10 27.24
CA LEU A 19 -46.09 4.29 27.48
C LEU A 19 -44.95 3.97 28.44
N TRP A 20 -45.22 3.24 29.52
CA TRP A 20 -44.20 2.78 30.46
C TRP A 20 -43.20 1.83 29.78
N SER A 21 -43.63 0.88 29.00
CA SER A 21 -42.77 -0.03 28.22
C SER A 21 -41.90 0.71 27.21
N TYR A 22 -42.41 1.71 26.50
CA TYR A 22 -41.64 2.57 25.62
C TYR A 22 -40.53 3.32 26.38
N ARG A 23 -40.89 3.94 27.53
CA ARG A 23 -39.92 4.67 28.36
C ARG A 23 -38.83 3.75 28.89
N ALA A 24 -39.16 2.56 29.37
CA ALA A 24 -38.22 1.59 29.88
C ALA A 24 -37.22 1.14 28.79
N GLN A 25 -37.67 0.86 27.57
CA GLN A 25 -36.82 0.44 26.48
C GLN A 25 -35.93 1.58 25.94
N MET A 26 -36.42 2.82 25.91
CA MET A 26 -35.61 3.98 25.57
C MET A 26 -34.47 4.19 26.56
N LEU A 27 -34.74 4.05 27.85
CA LEU A 27 -33.72 4.14 28.91
C LEU A 27 -32.69 3.00 28.80
N GLU A 28 -33.15 1.80 28.49
CA GLU A 28 -32.25 0.65 28.28
C GLU A 28 -31.35 0.84 27.05
N MET A 29 -31.91 1.36 25.94
CA MET A 29 -31.09 1.68 24.75
C MET A 29 -30.06 2.77 25.05
N ALA A 30 -30.42 3.82 25.79
CA ALA A 30 -29.51 4.86 26.21
C ALA A 30 -28.40 4.29 27.09
N ARG A 31 -28.74 3.45 28.07
CA ARG A 31 -27.79 2.78 28.95
C ARG A 31 -26.81 1.90 28.16
N ILE A 32 -27.29 1.08 27.23
CA ILE A 32 -26.44 0.25 26.37
C ILE A 32 -25.46 1.11 25.57
N LEU A 33 -25.91 2.26 25.02
CA LEU A 33 -25.06 3.18 24.29
C LEU A 33 -23.99 3.86 25.18
N GLU A 34 -24.33 4.16 26.44
CA GLU A 34 -23.42 4.81 27.39
C GLU A 34 -22.41 3.83 28.01
N GLU A 35 -22.86 2.60 28.34
CA GLU A 35 -22.02 1.60 29.02
C GLU A 35 -21.15 0.80 28.04
N THR A 36 -21.51 0.75 26.74
CA THR A 36 -20.76 -0.02 25.77
C THR A 36 -19.53 0.73 25.28
N PRO A 37 -18.33 0.15 25.38
CA PRO A 37 -17.11 0.78 24.87
C PRO A 37 -17.25 1.17 23.39
N ALA A 38 -16.74 2.33 23.03
CA ALA A 38 -16.77 2.82 21.67
C ALA A 38 -16.06 1.90 20.65
N GLU A 39 -15.30 0.93 21.14
CA GLU A 39 -14.52 -0.07 20.35
C GLU A 39 -15.33 -1.33 20.03
N SER A 40 -16.55 -1.49 20.58
CA SER A 40 -17.36 -2.67 20.34
C SER A 40 -18.28 -2.49 19.13
N ASN A 41 -18.45 -3.57 18.37
CA ASN A 41 -19.45 -3.62 17.29
C ASN A 41 -20.85 -3.80 17.89
N LEU A 42 -21.45 -2.67 18.33
CA LEU A 42 -22.75 -2.67 19.00
C LEU A 42 -23.88 -2.59 18.00
N HIS A 43 -24.83 -3.51 18.13
CA HIS A 43 -26.11 -3.46 17.45
C HIS A 43 -27.26 -3.35 18.46
N LEU A 44 -28.02 -2.26 18.38
CA LEU A 44 -29.24 -2.07 19.16
C LEU A 44 -30.37 -2.92 18.60
N THR A 45 -31.13 -3.56 19.48
CA THR A 45 -32.33 -4.32 19.14
C THR A 45 -33.56 -3.68 19.77
N VAL A 46 -34.65 -3.59 19.01
CA VAL A 46 -35.93 -3.05 19.47
C VAL A 46 -36.96 -4.16 19.59
N ARG A 47 -37.51 -4.28 20.79
CA ARG A 47 -38.65 -5.19 21.08
C ARG A 47 -40.04 -4.52 20.95
N MET A 48 -40.06 -3.21 20.65
CA MET A 48 -41.28 -2.42 20.54
C MET A 48 -42.00 -2.64 19.20
N SER A 49 -43.32 -2.71 19.24
CA SER A 49 -44.18 -2.71 18.06
C SER A 49 -44.37 -1.27 17.57
N GLY A 50 -44.06 -0.99 16.31
CA GLY A 50 -44.27 0.31 15.70
C GLY A 50 -43.19 0.66 14.65
N ALA A 51 -43.52 1.51 13.70
CA ALA A 51 -42.62 1.92 12.64
C ALA A 51 -41.55 2.91 13.13
N ALA A 52 -41.91 3.84 14.01
CA ALA A 52 -41.02 4.91 14.50
C ALA A 52 -39.84 4.37 15.33
N PRO A 53 -40.03 3.51 16.36
CA PRO A 53 -38.90 2.94 17.10
C PRO A 53 -37.98 2.09 16.23
N ARG A 54 -38.51 1.33 15.29
CA ARG A 54 -37.72 0.53 14.34
C ARG A 54 -36.84 1.41 13.45
N ARG A 55 -37.42 2.51 12.90
CA ARG A 55 -36.70 3.47 12.07
C ARG A 55 -35.56 4.14 12.85
N LEU A 56 -35.85 4.55 14.12
CA LEU A 56 -34.83 5.14 14.98
C LEU A 56 -33.68 4.16 15.23
N CYS A 57 -34.01 2.93 15.63
CA CYS A 57 -33.01 1.88 15.87
C CYS A 57 -32.16 1.59 14.61
N GLN A 58 -32.79 1.49 13.44
CA GLN A 58 -32.07 1.31 12.17
C GLN A 58 -31.17 2.49 11.86
N ALA A 59 -31.61 3.74 12.09
CA ALA A 59 -30.80 4.92 11.86
C ALA A 59 -29.59 4.97 12.81
N VAL A 60 -29.79 4.64 14.09
CA VAL A 60 -28.70 4.58 15.07
C VAL A 60 -27.71 3.46 14.72
N ASN A 61 -28.20 2.24 14.42
CA ASN A 61 -27.33 1.14 14.03
C ASN A 61 -26.50 1.44 12.78
N ARG A 62 -27.10 2.12 11.78
CA ARG A 62 -26.33 2.57 10.61
C ARG A 62 -25.19 3.50 10.99
N ARG A 63 -25.43 4.46 11.87
CA ARG A 63 -24.39 5.39 12.33
C ARG A 63 -23.32 4.71 13.17
N LEU A 64 -23.68 3.73 13.97
CA LEU A 64 -22.74 2.92 14.74
C LEU A 64 -21.85 2.09 13.79
N GLU A 65 -22.44 1.47 12.76
CA GLU A 65 -21.73 0.70 11.76
C GLU A 65 -20.77 1.60 10.95
N GLU A 66 -21.26 2.75 10.43
CA GLU A 66 -20.41 3.74 9.73
C GLU A 66 -19.22 4.18 10.60
N GLY A 67 -19.46 4.46 11.89
CA GLY A 67 -18.43 4.81 12.85
C GLY A 67 -17.44 3.67 13.12
N TRP A 68 -17.91 2.45 13.19
CA TRP A 68 -17.08 1.26 13.35
C TRP A 68 -16.17 1.02 12.15
N GLN A 69 -16.71 1.09 10.93
CA GLN A 69 -15.95 0.95 9.69
C GLN A 69 -14.86 2.01 9.56
N LEU A 70 -15.19 3.27 9.86
CA LEU A 70 -14.21 4.36 9.85
C LEU A 70 -13.06 4.14 10.86
N ARG A 71 -13.37 3.62 12.04
CA ARG A 71 -12.35 3.29 13.05
C ARG A 71 -11.44 2.15 12.60
N LEU A 72 -12.04 1.08 12.04
CA LEU A 72 -11.27 -0.04 11.51
C LEU A 72 -10.30 0.43 10.42
N GLU A 73 -10.78 1.29 9.53
CA GLU A 73 -9.96 1.87 8.47
C GLU A 73 -8.83 2.74 9.03
N THR A 74 -9.14 3.60 10.01
CA THR A 74 -8.13 4.43 10.69
C THR A 74 -7.07 3.57 11.38
N GLN A 75 -7.49 2.51 12.09
CA GLN A 75 -6.55 1.58 12.74
C GLN A 75 -5.69 0.81 11.73
N ARG A 76 -6.24 0.43 10.59
CA ARG A 76 -5.46 -0.20 9.50
C ARG A 76 -4.41 0.77 8.97
N ARG A 77 -4.79 2.00 8.66
CA ARG A 77 -3.87 3.05 8.19
C ARG A 77 -2.77 3.35 9.23
N GLU A 78 -3.11 3.39 10.51
CA GLU A 78 -2.12 3.60 11.58
C GLU A 78 -1.12 2.44 11.69
N ARG A 79 -1.58 1.20 11.59
CA ARG A 79 -0.70 0.01 11.58
C ARG A 79 0.22 0.01 10.34
N GLU A 80 -0.33 0.32 9.18
CA GLU A 80 0.44 0.46 7.93
C GLU A 80 1.50 1.55 8.04
N LEU A 81 1.15 2.70 8.64
CA LEU A 81 2.11 3.78 8.86
C LEU A 81 3.24 3.35 9.81
N LYS A 82 2.90 2.70 10.94
CA LYS A 82 3.90 2.18 11.89
C LYS A 82 4.81 1.15 11.23
N TYR A 83 4.26 0.24 10.45
CA TYR A 83 5.04 -0.74 9.69
C TYR A 83 5.96 -0.07 8.68
N THR A 84 5.44 0.87 7.90
CA THR A 84 6.21 1.68 6.94
C THR A 84 7.39 2.38 7.61
N MET A 85 7.16 3.07 8.74
CA MET A 85 8.21 3.76 9.49
C MET A 85 9.29 2.79 10.02
N ALA A 86 8.88 1.61 10.46
CA ALA A 86 9.83 0.58 10.91
C ALA A 86 10.71 0.06 9.76
N CYS A 87 10.12 -0.21 8.59
CA CYS A 87 10.85 -0.63 7.39
C CYS A 87 11.84 0.44 6.93
N ILE A 88 11.40 1.70 6.79
CA ILE A 88 12.27 2.83 6.41
C ILE A 88 13.43 2.97 7.40
N SER A 89 13.16 2.93 8.70
CA SER A 89 14.19 3.07 9.73
C SER A 89 15.24 1.95 9.66
N HIS A 90 14.80 0.72 9.37
CA HIS A 90 15.70 -0.41 9.18
C HIS A 90 16.57 -0.23 7.93
N ASP A 91 15.96 0.15 6.80
CA ASP A 91 16.63 0.24 5.50
C ASP A 91 17.59 1.45 5.41
N ILE A 92 17.31 2.52 6.16
CA ILE A 92 18.25 3.63 6.37
C ILE A 92 19.43 3.19 7.27
N ARG A 93 19.14 2.47 8.36
CA ARG A 93 20.18 2.07 9.34
C ARG A 93 21.24 1.18 8.73
N THR A 94 20.87 0.28 7.83
CA THR A 94 21.78 -0.70 7.23
C THR A 94 22.95 -0.06 6.47
N PRO A 95 22.72 0.78 5.42
CA PRO A 95 23.82 1.45 4.72
C PRO A 95 24.56 2.46 5.61
N LEU A 96 23.84 3.16 6.51
CA LEU A 96 24.43 4.12 7.42
C LEU A 96 25.40 3.45 8.40
N SER A 97 25.00 2.35 9.05
CA SER A 97 25.86 1.58 9.97
C SER A 97 27.04 0.97 9.22
N GLY A 98 26.85 0.51 7.99
CA GLY A 98 27.95 0.05 7.14
C GLY A 98 28.95 1.16 6.84
N ALA A 99 28.48 2.34 6.41
CA ALA A 99 29.36 3.49 6.15
C ALA A 99 30.13 3.91 7.41
N MET A 100 29.45 4.00 8.57
CA MET A 100 30.10 4.35 9.84
C MET A 100 31.14 3.33 10.27
N GLY A 101 30.86 2.02 10.08
CA GLY A 101 31.85 0.97 10.39
C GLY A 101 33.12 1.07 9.55
N TYR A 102 32.99 1.32 8.24
CA TYR A 102 34.17 1.51 7.37
C TYR A 102 34.91 2.82 7.65
N LEU A 103 34.24 3.90 8.06
CA LEU A 103 34.88 5.13 8.52
C LEU A 103 35.73 4.89 9.77
N GLN A 104 35.28 4.07 10.72
CA GLN A 104 36.07 3.71 11.91
C GLN A 104 37.33 2.90 11.55
N LEU A 105 37.23 2.01 10.55
CA LEU A 105 38.38 1.22 10.08
C LEU A 105 39.43 2.05 9.36
N LEU A 106 39.06 3.22 8.79
CA LEU A 106 39.99 4.16 8.16
C LEU A 106 41.09 4.65 9.12
N GLU A 107 40.76 4.76 10.42
CA GLU A 107 41.72 5.25 11.44
C GLU A 107 42.81 4.20 11.76
N GLY A 108 42.52 2.91 11.51
CA GLY A 108 43.41 1.81 11.89
C GLY A 108 44.26 1.20 10.76
N GLU A 109 43.85 1.38 9.48
CA GLU A 109 44.46 0.69 8.34
C GLU A 109 44.77 1.65 7.16
N PRO A 110 45.89 2.38 7.20
CA PRO A 110 46.24 3.38 6.17
C PRO A 110 46.35 2.82 4.75
N ASP A 111 46.79 1.59 4.59
CA ASP A 111 47.00 0.96 3.28
C ASP A 111 45.71 0.63 2.53
N ARG A 112 44.59 0.55 3.23
CA ARG A 112 43.26 0.23 2.66
C ARG A 112 42.31 1.43 2.59
N GLN A 113 42.79 2.64 2.81
CA GLN A 113 41.95 3.84 2.85
C GLN A 113 41.10 4.04 1.60
N ARG A 114 41.66 3.83 0.40
CA ARG A 114 40.90 3.97 -0.86
C ARG A 114 39.75 2.98 -0.96
N GLU A 115 40.01 1.72 -0.62
CA GLU A 115 38.98 0.66 -0.63
C GLU A 115 37.83 1.01 0.32
N TYR A 116 38.14 1.41 1.55
CA TYR A 116 37.12 1.77 2.54
C TYR A 116 36.34 3.01 2.15
N LEU A 117 36.99 4.05 1.58
CA LEU A 117 36.29 5.22 1.05
C LEU A 117 35.36 4.89 -0.10
N ASP A 118 35.74 3.99 -0.99
CA ASP A 118 34.87 3.56 -2.09
C ASP A 118 33.63 2.78 -1.58
N ILE A 119 33.82 1.96 -0.54
CA ILE A 119 32.71 1.30 0.13
C ILE A 119 31.77 2.31 0.81
N VAL A 120 32.32 3.30 1.52
CA VAL A 120 31.53 4.37 2.16
C VAL A 120 30.75 5.15 1.12
N LYS A 121 31.36 5.55 0.01
CA LYS A 121 30.68 6.24 -1.10
C LYS A 121 29.52 5.40 -1.65
N LYS A 122 29.77 4.10 -1.87
CA LYS A 122 28.75 3.18 -2.33
C LYS A 122 27.57 3.10 -1.37
N ARG A 123 27.81 2.99 -0.05
CA ARG A 123 26.78 2.93 0.99
C ARG A 123 25.97 4.22 1.08
N LEU A 124 26.61 5.38 0.93
CA LEU A 124 25.93 6.67 0.89
C LEU A 124 25.08 6.83 -0.37
N GLY A 125 25.56 6.37 -1.53
CA GLY A 125 24.78 6.34 -2.77
C GLY A 125 23.55 5.42 -2.68
N GLU A 126 23.67 4.26 -2.02
CA GLU A 126 22.53 3.38 -1.72
C GLU A 126 21.48 4.09 -0.85
N LEU A 127 21.93 4.88 0.14
CA LEU A 127 21.04 5.66 1.01
C LEU A 127 20.36 6.81 0.24
N GLU A 128 21.10 7.53 -0.60
CA GLU A 128 20.57 8.60 -1.44
C GLU A 128 19.45 8.07 -2.36
N ALA A 129 19.72 6.98 -3.08
CA ALA A 129 18.72 6.33 -3.95
C ALA A 129 17.45 5.92 -3.20
N LEU A 130 17.60 5.37 -1.96
CA LEU A 130 16.48 5.01 -1.11
C LEU A 130 15.64 6.24 -0.73
N LEU A 131 16.29 7.35 -0.36
CA LEU A 131 15.60 8.59 -0.01
C LEU A 131 14.87 9.19 -1.22
N GLU A 132 15.47 9.13 -2.41
CA GLU A 132 14.82 9.58 -3.65
C GLU A 132 13.58 8.73 -3.99
N GLU A 133 13.67 7.41 -3.86
CA GLU A 133 12.51 6.51 -4.04
C GLU A 133 11.39 6.84 -3.04
N LEU A 134 11.73 7.04 -1.77
CA LEU A 134 10.77 7.38 -0.73
C LEU A 134 10.12 8.75 -0.98
N PHE A 135 10.92 9.75 -1.36
CA PHE A 135 10.42 11.09 -1.65
C PHE A 135 9.48 11.11 -2.86
N LEU A 136 9.85 10.38 -3.93
CA LEU A 136 8.96 10.22 -5.08
C LEU A 136 7.66 9.54 -4.67
N TYR A 137 7.76 8.42 -3.94
CA TYR A 137 6.59 7.68 -3.50
C TYR A 137 5.63 8.58 -2.69
N THR A 138 6.16 9.38 -1.75
CA THR A 138 5.33 10.30 -0.95
C THR A 138 4.66 11.38 -1.80
N ARG A 139 5.33 11.89 -2.84
CA ARG A 139 4.76 12.86 -3.78
C ARG A 139 3.65 12.27 -4.63
N LEU A 140 3.82 11.03 -5.09
CA LEU A 140 2.79 10.28 -5.84
C LEU A 140 1.55 10.07 -4.99
N GLN A 141 1.71 9.57 -3.76
CA GLN A 141 0.60 9.36 -2.81
C GLN A 141 -0.16 10.66 -2.46
N GLY A 142 0.53 11.77 -2.39
CA GLY A 142 -0.06 13.09 -2.12
C GLY A 142 -0.74 13.74 -3.34
N GLY A 143 -0.73 13.11 -4.51
CA GLY A 143 -1.22 13.72 -5.75
C GLY A 143 -0.47 15.01 -6.13
N SER A 144 0.73 15.19 -5.55
CA SER A 144 1.52 16.43 -5.68
C SER A 144 2.47 16.42 -6.89
N LEU A 145 2.47 15.33 -7.66
CA LEU A 145 3.29 15.19 -8.86
C LEU A 145 2.39 15.29 -10.10
N PRO A 146 2.30 16.45 -10.75
CA PRO A 146 1.58 16.56 -12.01
C PRO A 146 2.35 15.77 -13.08
N LEU A 147 1.73 14.72 -13.64
CA LEU A 147 2.28 13.99 -14.77
C LEU A 147 1.78 14.67 -16.06
N GLU A 148 2.72 15.14 -16.88
CA GLU A 148 2.40 15.66 -18.19
C GLU A 148 2.21 14.49 -19.16
N CYS A 149 0.98 13.95 -19.21
CA CYS A 149 0.64 12.82 -20.07
C CYS A 149 0.23 13.27 -21.46
N GLY A 150 0.64 12.49 -22.45
CA GLY A 150 0.29 12.68 -23.87
C GLY A 150 0.40 11.38 -24.65
N THR A 151 -0.08 11.37 -25.87
CA THR A 151 0.12 10.22 -26.79
C THR A 151 1.58 10.18 -27.22
N MET A 152 2.25 9.06 -26.92
CA MET A 152 3.67 8.86 -27.21
C MET A 152 3.96 7.43 -27.62
N ALA A 153 5.11 7.20 -28.27
CA ALA A 153 5.62 5.86 -28.52
C ALA A 153 6.08 5.20 -27.22
N ALA A 154 5.67 3.95 -26.99
CA ALA A 154 5.94 3.23 -25.75
C ALA A 154 7.38 2.69 -25.66
N LEU A 155 7.99 2.34 -26.81
CA LEU A 155 9.28 1.65 -26.83
C LEU A 155 10.51 2.53 -26.65
N PRO A 156 10.60 3.79 -27.12
CA PRO A 156 11.80 4.61 -26.92
C PRO A 156 12.25 4.72 -25.47
N PRO A 157 11.39 5.03 -24.47
CA PRO A 157 11.81 5.02 -23.07
C PRO A 157 12.26 3.65 -22.54
N LEU A 158 11.82 2.55 -23.18
CA LEU A 158 12.26 1.20 -22.84
C LEU A 158 13.70 0.97 -23.33
N TRP A 159 14.00 1.41 -24.56
CA TRP A 159 15.35 1.30 -25.12
C TRP A 159 16.35 2.16 -24.33
N ASP A 160 15.95 3.36 -23.93
CA ASP A 160 16.78 4.22 -23.08
C ASP A 160 17.06 3.55 -21.72
N ALA A 161 16.03 2.96 -21.10
CA ALA A 161 16.20 2.24 -19.84
C ALA A 161 17.10 0.99 -20.00
N LEU A 162 16.95 0.21 -21.07
CA LEU A 162 17.83 -0.94 -21.35
C LEU A 162 19.29 -0.50 -21.56
N ALA A 163 19.50 0.59 -22.30
CA ALA A 163 20.84 1.14 -22.52
C ALA A 163 21.50 1.60 -21.21
N GLU A 164 20.74 2.22 -20.32
CA GLU A 164 21.22 2.63 -18.98
C GLU A 164 21.64 1.42 -18.13
N PHE A 165 20.91 0.30 -18.20
CA PHE A 165 21.19 -0.92 -17.45
C PHE A 165 22.12 -1.89 -18.15
N TYR A 166 22.57 -1.59 -19.38
CA TYR A 166 23.44 -2.51 -20.17
C TYR A 166 24.67 -3.00 -19.39
N PRO A 167 25.46 -2.13 -18.70
CA PRO A 167 26.63 -2.59 -17.96
C PRO A 167 26.27 -3.56 -16.81
N GLN A 168 25.14 -3.36 -16.16
CA GLN A 168 24.68 -4.23 -15.07
C GLN A 168 24.16 -5.57 -15.59
N LEU A 169 23.48 -5.55 -16.73
CA LEU A 169 22.99 -6.75 -17.42
C LEU A 169 24.19 -7.60 -17.89
N GLU A 170 25.18 -6.99 -18.53
CA GLU A 170 26.41 -7.66 -18.98
C GLU A 170 27.19 -8.25 -17.80
N ALA A 171 27.38 -7.50 -16.70
CA ALA A 171 28.04 -7.99 -15.51
C ALA A 171 27.30 -9.14 -14.82
N ALA A 172 25.96 -9.19 -14.93
CA ALA A 172 25.14 -10.26 -14.42
C ALA A 172 25.03 -11.47 -15.38
N GLY A 173 25.58 -11.38 -16.60
CA GLY A 173 25.45 -12.40 -17.64
C GLY A 173 24.01 -12.57 -18.12
N VAL A 174 23.19 -11.52 -18.05
CA VAL A 174 21.78 -11.52 -18.48
C VAL A 174 21.69 -10.83 -19.83
N GLU A 175 21.34 -11.58 -20.86
CA GLU A 175 21.03 -11.06 -22.19
C GLU A 175 19.51 -10.94 -22.35
N PRO A 176 18.94 -9.72 -22.46
CA PRO A 176 17.51 -9.54 -22.59
C PRO A 176 17.00 -10.08 -23.93
N GLU A 177 16.02 -10.95 -23.89
CA GLU A 177 15.31 -11.41 -25.07
C GLU A 177 14.17 -10.45 -25.41
N LEU A 178 14.18 -9.92 -26.66
CA LEU A 178 13.22 -8.92 -27.12
C LEU A 178 12.27 -9.56 -28.15
N ARG A 179 10.97 -9.57 -27.84
CA ARG A 179 9.91 -10.18 -28.67
C ARG A 179 8.77 -9.18 -28.87
N PHE A 180 8.91 -8.30 -29.86
CA PHE A 180 7.91 -7.29 -30.18
C PHE A 180 7.30 -7.56 -31.56
N ASP A 181 5.97 -7.74 -31.59
CA ASP A 181 5.22 -7.93 -32.85
C ASP A 181 5.17 -6.65 -33.69
N ARG A 182 5.23 -5.46 -33.02
CA ARG A 182 5.16 -4.14 -33.61
C ARG A 182 6.04 -3.16 -32.84
N GLU A 183 6.70 -2.26 -33.56
CA GLU A 183 7.54 -1.21 -32.97
C GLU A 183 6.81 0.12 -32.80
N ASP A 184 5.64 0.28 -33.43
CA ASP A 184 4.83 1.50 -33.44
C ASP A 184 3.76 1.54 -32.34
N MET A 185 4.03 0.89 -31.21
CA MET A 185 3.10 0.90 -30.06
C MET A 185 3.00 2.29 -29.45
N THR A 186 1.79 2.84 -29.37
CA THR A 186 1.53 4.13 -28.74
C THR A 186 0.72 3.95 -27.47
N VAL A 187 1.02 4.79 -26.46
CA VAL A 187 0.37 4.82 -25.16
C VAL A 187 0.05 6.28 -24.77
N TRP A 188 -0.89 6.45 -23.87
CA TRP A 188 -1.12 7.71 -23.18
C TRP A 188 -0.32 7.70 -21.88
N ALA A 189 0.78 8.44 -21.83
CA ALA A 189 1.68 8.41 -20.68
C ALA A 189 2.55 9.67 -20.62
N SER A 190 3.22 9.88 -19.49
CA SER A 190 4.36 10.78 -19.36
C SER A 190 5.64 10.04 -19.72
N PRO A 191 6.51 10.58 -20.61
CA PRO A 191 7.77 9.93 -20.99
C PRO A 191 8.67 9.63 -19.79
N GLU A 192 8.75 10.57 -18.85
CA GLU A 192 9.56 10.43 -17.64
C GLU A 192 8.99 9.34 -16.72
N ALA A 193 7.67 9.33 -16.50
CA ALA A 193 7.00 8.35 -15.67
C ALA A 193 7.12 6.94 -16.26
N LEU A 194 6.89 6.79 -17.57
CA LEU A 194 7.00 5.50 -18.26
C LEU A 194 8.44 4.98 -18.25
N GLY A 195 9.44 5.84 -18.51
CA GLY A 195 10.85 5.46 -18.39
C GLY A 195 11.19 5.00 -16.97
N ARG A 196 10.63 5.64 -15.94
CA ARG A 196 10.82 5.21 -14.55
C ARG A 196 10.18 3.86 -14.25
N VAL A 197 8.98 3.59 -14.80
CA VAL A 197 8.35 2.25 -14.73
C VAL A 197 9.30 1.19 -15.29
N TYR A 198 9.86 1.40 -16.48
CA TYR A 198 10.76 0.44 -17.11
C TYR A 198 12.05 0.24 -16.33
N ARG A 199 12.68 1.32 -15.84
CA ARG A 199 13.87 1.22 -14.97
C ARG A 199 13.60 0.39 -13.71
N ASN A 200 12.46 0.61 -13.05
CA ASN A 200 12.09 -0.16 -11.87
C ASN A 200 11.88 -1.66 -12.17
N LEU A 201 11.25 -1.99 -13.30
CA LEU A 201 11.02 -3.37 -13.69
C LEU A 201 12.32 -4.08 -14.07
N ILE A 202 13.23 -3.43 -14.81
CA ILE A 202 14.56 -3.96 -15.17
C ILE A 202 15.41 -4.14 -13.90
N ALA A 203 15.46 -3.13 -13.03
CA ALA A 203 16.17 -3.22 -11.75
C ALA A 203 15.64 -4.35 -10.87
N ASN A 204 14.32 -4.55 -10.85
CA ASN A 204 13.69 -5.65 -10.12
C ASN A 204 14.10 -7.01 -10.70
N ALA A 205 14.08 -7.17 -12.01
CA ALA A 205 14.51 -8.40 -12.69
C ALA A 205 16.00 -8.72 -12.40
N LEU A 206 16.89 -7.72 -12.45
CA LEU A 206 18.31 -7.89 -12.13
C LEU A 206 18.54 -8.26 -10.65
N ARG A 207 17.80 -7.63 -9.73
CA ARG A 207 17.99 -7.84 -8.29
C ARG A 207 17.43 -9.16 -7.80
N HIS A 208 16.27 -9.54 -8.30
CA HIS A 208 15.47 -10.65 -7.79
C HIS A 208 15.36 -11.83 -8.76
N GLY A 209 15.74 -11.66 -10.01
CA GLY A 209 15.74 -12.72 -11.01
C GLY A 209 16.78 -13.82 -10.75
N GLY A 210 16.52 -14.99 -11.29
CA GLY A 210 17.43 -16.16 -11.30
C GLY A 210 18.21 -16.31 -12.58
N GLY A 211 18.08 -15.38 -13.52
CA GLY A 211 18.59 -15.39 -14.88
C GLY A 211 17.46 -15.08 -15.86
N GLY A 212 17.78 -14.90 -17.12
CA GLY A 212 16.83 -14.66 -18.19
C GLY A 212 15.92 -13.44 -17.98
N LEU A 213 15.92 -12.52 -18.91
CA LEU A 213 14.96 -11.41 -18.95
C LEU A 213 14.33 -11.38 -20.32
N THR A 214 13.02 -11.59 -20.42
CA THR A 214 12.27 -11.50 -21.67
C THR A 214 11.35 -10.30 -21.63
N LEU A 215 11.45 -9.44 -22.63
CA LEU A 215 10.59 -8.29 -22.87
C LEU A 215 9.76 -8.57 -24.12
N SER A 216 8.45 -8.58 -23.97
CA SER A 216 7.57 -8.86 -25.12
C SER A 216 6.46 -7.82 -25.22
N GLY A 217 6.10 -7.50 -26.48
CA GLY A 217 5.02 -6.58 -26.81
C GLY A 217 4.03 -7.24 -27.73
N ARG A 218 2.78 -7.44 -27.28
CA ARG A 218 1.73 -8.07 -28.06
C ARG A 218 0.36 -7.48 -27.69
N ASN A 219 -0.49 -7.26 -28.68
CA ASN A 219 -1.87 -6.78 -28.49
C ASN A 219 -2.00 -5.49 -27.64
N GLY A 220 -1.01 -4.59 -27.69
CA GLY A 220 -1.03 -3.36 -26.91
C GLY A 220 -0.52 -3.52 -25.47
N GLU A 221 -0.01 -4.68 -25.10
CA GLU A 221 0.57 -4.95 -23.79
C GLU A 221 2.09 -5.09 -23.91
N ILE A 222 2.84 -4.59 -22.91
CA ILE A 222 4.26 -4.82 -22.75
C ILE A 222 4.46 -5.68 -21.51
N CYS A 223 5.07 -6.85 -21.69
CA CYS A 223 5.27 -7.82 -20.64
C CYS A 223 6.76 -7.96 -20.30
N PHE A 224 7.08 -7.94 -19.02
CA PHE A 224 8.38 -8.22 -18.45
C PHE A 224 8.34 -9.59 -17.79
N SER A 225 9.18 -10.50 -18.21
CA SER A 225 9.27 -11.84 -17.63
C SER A 225 10.72 -12.16 -17.27
N ASN A 226 10.93 -12.68 -16.08
CA ASN A 226 12.24 -13.17 -15.64
C ASN A 226 12.09 -14.50 -14.89
N GLU A 227 13.14 -15.30 -14.92
CA GLU A 227 13.20 -16.52 -14.10
C GLU A 227 13.36 -16.17 -12.63
N LEU A 228 12.73 -16.98 -11.77
CA LEU A 228 12.90 -16.85 -10.33
C LEU A 228 14.00 -17.80 -9.85
N PRO A 229 14.84 -17.37 -8.90
CA PRO A 229 15.81 -18.26 -8.27
C PRO A 229 15.10 -19.38 -7.50
N PRO A 230 15.76 -20.54 -7.27
CA PRO A 230 15.22 -21.59 -6.42
C PRO A 230 14.87 -21.07 -5.03
N GLY A 231 13.68 -21.38 -4.55
CA GLY A 231 13.22 -20.96 -3.22
C GLY A 231 11.72 -20.69 -3.15
N PRO A 232 11.26 -20.14 -2.02
CA PRO A 232 9.86 -19.76 -1.85
C PRO A 232 9.48 -18.68 -2.85
N ARG A 233 8.36 -18.88 -3.52
CA ARG A 233 7.82 -17.90 -4.48
C ARG A 233 7.26 -16.69 -3.74
N PRO A 234 7.45 -15.48 -4.29
CA PRO A 234 6.80 -14.29 -3.75
C PRO A 234 5.27 -14.43 -3.91
N ASP A 235 4.54 -13.83 -2.97
CA ASP A 235 3.08 -13.79 -3.04
C ASP A 235 2.63 -12.76 -4.09
N PRO A 236 1.92 -13.17 -5.17
CA PRO A 236 1.50 -12.26 -6.23
C PRO A 236 0.56 -11.14 -5.74
N GLU A 237 -0.26 -11.41 -4.71
CA GLU A 237 -1.22 -10.43 -4.16
C GLU A 237 -0.51 -9.25 -3.47
N HIS A 238 0.71 -9.49 -2.96
CA HIS A 238 1.48 -8.52 -2.19
C HIS A 238 2.67 -7.92 -2.93
N LEU A 239 2.96 -8.35 -4.18
CA LEU A 239 4.13 -7.90 -4.94
C LEU A 239 4.24 -6.39 -5.10
N PHE A 240 3.10 -5.71 -5.23
CA PHE A 240 3.01 -4.27 -5.41
C PHE A 240 2.78 -3.51 -4.10
N ASP A 241 2.75 -4.22 -2.96
CA ASP A 241 2.62 -3.57 -1.66
C ASP A 241 3.93 -2.90 -1.27
N ARG A 242 3.80 -1.78 -0.58
CA ARG A 242 4.95 -1.00 -0.06
C ARG A 242 5.79 -1.84 0.87
N PHE A 243 7.11 -1.77 0.71
CA PHE A 243 8.08 -2.46 1.57
C PHE A 243 7.91 -3.99 1.60
N TYR A 244 7.14 -4.54 0.65
CA TYR A 244 7.05 -5.98 0.51
C TYR A 244 8.37 -6.54 0.01
N GLN A 245 8.88 -7.51 0.73
CA GLN A 245 10.09 -8.25 0.38
C GLN A 245 9.85 -9.72 0.70
N SER A 246 10.02 -10.60 -0.27
CA SER A 246 10.06 -12.05 0.00
C SER A 246 11.28 -12.38 0.88
N SER A 247 11.14 -13.34 1.79
CA SER A 247 12.19 -13.70 2.77
C SER A 247 13.63 -13.78 2.24
N PRO A 248 13.92 -14.33 1.03
CA PRO A 248 15.27 -14.36 0.49
C PRO A 248 15.76 -13.00 -0.04
N ALA A 249 14.86 -12.09 -0.38
CA ALA A 249 15.17 -10.81 -1.00
C ALA A 249 15.75 -9.79 -0.02
N ARG A 250 15.47 -9.91 1.28
CA ARG A 250 16.03 -9.03 2.32
C ARG A 250 17.56 -9.00 2.33
N ALA A 251 18.20 -10.11 1.95
CA ALA A 251 19.66 -10.20 1.88
C ALA A 251 20.26 -9.46 0.67
N LYS A 252 19.47 -9.17 -0.39
CA LYS A 252 19.94 -8.53 -1.63
C LYS A 252 19.78 -7.00 -1.65
N GLY A 253 19.20 -6.41 -0.61
CA GLY A 253 19.00 -4.96 -0.48
C GLY A 253 17.81 -4.44 -1.30
N GLY A 254 17.39 -3.22 -1.02
CA GLY A 254 16.28 -2.52 -1.66
C GLY A 254 15.11 -2.30 -0.71
N ALA A 255 14.48 -1.13 -0.79
CA ALA A 255 13.41 -0.72 0.13
C ALA A 255 12.06 -1.41 -0.14
N GLY A 256 11.93 -2.21 -1.20
CA GLY A 256 10.62 -2.77 -1.60
C GLY A 256 9.63 -1.70 -2.07
N LEU A 257 10.14 -0.56 -2.54
CA LEU A 257 9.33 0.55 -3.08
C LEU A 257 9.19 0.50 -4.60
N GLY A 258 10.12 -0.13 -5.33
CA GLY A 258 10.18 -0.08 -6.78
C GLY A 258 8.88 -0.51 -7.47
N LEU A 259 8.30 -1.67 -7.10
CA LEU A 259 7.03 -2.15 -7.66
C LEU A 259 5.83 -1.34 -7.17
N ALA A 260 5.85 -0.82 -5.94
CA ALA A 260 4.81 0.09 -5.44
C ALA A 260 4.81 1.41 -6.24
N ILE A 261 5.99 1.94 -6.60
CA ILE A 261 6.14 3.11 -7.47
C ILE A 261 5.61 2.80 -8.88
N VAL A 262 5.90 1.61 -9.43
CA VAL A 262 5.37 1.17 -10.73
C VAL A 262 3.85 1.20 -10.72
N ARG A 263 3.21 0.59 -9.73
CA ARG A 263 1.75 0.59 -9.59
C ARG A 263 1.19 2.00 -9.51
N GLU A 264 1.76 2.84 -8.65
CA GLU A 264 1.28 4.21 -8.45
C GLU A 264 1.40 5.06 -9.72
N LEU A 265 2.52 4.96 -10.45
CA LEU A 265 2.70 5.66 -11.72
C LEU A 265 1.73 5.17 -12.80
N MET A 266 1.49 3.85 -12.88
CA MET A 266 0.55 3.29 -13.84
C MET A 266 -0.91 3.63 -13.53
N GLU A 267 -1.27 3.79 -12.27
CA GLU A 267 -2.62 4.22 -11.84
C GLU A 267 -2.86 5.72 -12.10
N GLN A 268 -1.79 6.54 -12.14
CA GLN A 268 -1.88 8.00 -12.38
C GLN A 268 -1.74 8.39 -13.86
N MET A 269 -1.27 7.51 -14.73
CA MET A 269 -1.21 7.68 -16.19
C MET A 269 -2.46 7.16 -16.88
#